data_a1b741cdbcf004219d604d751cf08c51
#
_entry.id   a1b741cdbcf004219d604d751cf08c51
#
_cell.length_a   1.000
_cell.length_b   1.000
_cell.length_c   1.000
_cell.angle_alpha   90.00
_cell.angle_beta   90.00
_cell.angle_gamma   90.00
#
_symmetry.space_group_name_H-M   'P 1'
#
loop_
_entity.id
_entity.type
_entity.pdbx_description
1 polymer ?
#
loop_
_entity_poly.entity_id
_entity_poly.type
_entity_poly.pdbx_seq_one_letter_code
_entity_poly.pdbx_strand_id
1 'polypeptide(L)'
;MIEVKQVVAGYTAEVDILKGITLHAARAEIVTLLGPNGCGKSTLLKSIAGFVPPRNGTVLLDGQDVSKMPAHDKIRRCGLGFVPQTENVFSALTVRENMLVGGHYLGNTQCEQRMRELCELYPMLGRKFGARAASLSGGERQILALARALMPRPHILLLDEPSAGLSPKMLQEVFEAIAEIRRKEAVTILMVEQNAMEALRISDRAYILSMGTVALSGAARSLMHDPQVRELYLGRPSP
;
A
#
# COMPACT_ATOMS: atom_id res chain seq x y z
N MET A 1 -2.28 -2.46 -13.49
CA MET A 1 -0.84 -2.20 -13.80
C MET A 1 -0.50 -0.77 -13.43
N ILE A 2 0.65 -0.55 -12.81
CA ILE A 2 1.18 0.79 -12.46
C ILE A 2 2.45 1.02 -13.27
N GLU A 3 2.57 2.18 -13.92
CA GLU A 3 3.81 2.63 -14.54
C GLU A 3 4.12 4.06 -14.06
N VAL A 4 5.33 4.27 -13.61
CA VAL A 4 5.88 5.56 -13.20
C VAL A 4 7.09 5.84 -14.08
N LYS A 5 7.08 6.95 -14.81
CA LYS A 5 8.13 7.30 -15.78
C LYS A 5 8.73 8.65 -15.46
N GLN A 6 9.98 8.67 -15.02
CA GLN A 6 10.78 9.87 -14.72
C GLN A 6 10.06 10.89 -13.84
N VAL A 7 9.36 10.42 -12.79
CA VAL A 7 8.58 11.28 -11.91
C VAL A 7 9.48 12.11 -11.01
N VAL A 8 9.27 13.42 -11.07
CA VAL A 8 9.84 14.43 -10.18
C VAL A 8 8.68 15.03 -9.37
N ALA A 9 8.78 15.02 -8.04
CA ALA A 9 7.73 15.54 -7.16
C ALA A 9 8.29 15.96 -5.80
N GLY A 10 7.56 16.84 -5.11
CA GLY A 10 7.85 17.30 -3.77
C GLY A 10 6.68 18.11 -3.22
N TYR A 11 6.73 18.43 -1.93
CA TYR A 11 5.63 19.16 -1.25
C TYR A 11 5.68 20.66 -1.46
N THR A 12 6.87 21.25 -1.72
CA THR A 12 7.06 22.67 -1.99
C THR A 12 7.66 22.86 -3.37
N ALA A 13 7.45 23.99 -4.01
CA ALA A 13 7.92 24.25 -5.38
C ALA A 13 9.46 24.15 -5.52
N GLU A 14 10.18 24.37 -4.44
CA GLU A 14 11.65 24.52 -4.44
C GLU A 14 12.39 23.21 -4.16
N VAL A 15 11.70 22.18 -3.62
CA VAL A 15 12.36 20.94 -3.19
C VAL A 15 11.81 19.73 -3.92
N ASP A 16 12.68 19.07 -4.71
CA ASP A 16 12.39 17.78 -5.33
C ASP A 16 12.80 16.64 -4.41
N ILE A 17 11.79 15.98 -3.82
CA ILE A 17 11.99 14.76 -3.03
C ILE A 17 12.19 13.57 -3.96
N LEU A 18 11.40 13.48 -5.05
CA LEU A 18 11.56 12.49 -6.10
C LEU A 18 12.31 13.12 -7.27
N LYS A 19 13.34 12.43 -7.76
CA LYS A 19 14.30 12.95 -8.74
C LYS A 19 14.36 12.06 -9.97
N GLY A 20 13.23 11.93 -10.69
CA GLY A 20 13.17 11.12 -11.90
C GLY A 20 12.96 9.62 -11.65
N ILE A 21 12.06 9.27 -10.71
CA ILE A 21 11.73 7.88 -10.40
C ILE A 21 11.08 7.21 -11.60
N THR A 22 11.58 6.00 -11.90
CA THR A 22 10.96 5.09 -12.87
C THR A 22 10.76 3.73 -12.23
N LEU A 23 9.52 3.23 -12.23
CA LEU A 23 9.17 1.89 -11.78
C LEU A 23 7.91 1.38 -12.47
N HIS A 24 7.68 0.09 -12.38
CA HIS A 24 6.41 -0.51 -12.81
C HIS A 24 5.98 -1.64 -11.87
N ALA A 25 4.67 -1.87 -11.80
CA ALA A 25 4.07 -3.06 -11.22
C ALA A 25 3.08 -3.66 -12.24
N ALA A 26 3.27 -4.92 -12.57
CA ALA A 26 2.39 -5.66 -13.48
C ALA A 26 1.04 -5.96 -12.79
N ARG A 27 0.05 -6.44 -13.56
CA ARG A 27 -1.24 -6.85 -12.98
C ARG A 27 -1.05 -8.02 -12.02
N ALA A 28 -1.75 -7.94 -10.89
CA ALA A 28 -1.68 -8.93 -9.80
C ALA A 28 -0.26 -9.19 -9.27
N GLU A 29 0.63 -8.23 -9.39
CA GLU A 29 1.98 -8.26 -8.84
C GLU A 29 2.01 -7.54 -7.48
N ILE A 30 2.78 -8.06 -6.53
CA ILE A 30 3.14 -7.35 -5.30
C ILE A 30 4.53 -6.76 -5.50
N VAL A 31 4.61 -5.43 -5.47
CA VAL A 31 5.86 -4.68 -5.56
C VAL A 31 6.10 -3.92 -4.27
N THR A 32 7.29 -4.06 -3.70
CA THR A 32 7.67 -3.35 -2.48
C THR A 32 8.70 -2.25 -2.75
N LEU A 33 8.46 -1.08 -2.16
CA LEU A 33 9.40 0.04 -2.10
C LEU A 33 10.14 -0.01 -0.76
N LEU A 34 11.43 -0.16 -0.81
CA LEU A 34 12.33 -0.18 0.34
C LEU A 34 13.27 1.04 0.30
N GLY A 35 13.88 1.36 1.42
CA GLY A 35 14.85 2.45 1.52
C GLY A 35 14.83 3.11 2.90
N PRO A 36 15.84 3.90 3.23
CA PRO A 36 15.92 4.61 4.51
C PRO A 36 14.79 5.64 4.66
N ASN A 37 14.56 6.08 5.90
CA ASN A 37 13.58 7.12 6.17
C ASN A 37 13.97 8.42 5.45
N GLY A 38 12.95 9.10 4.90
CA GLY A 38 13.17 10.35 4.16
C GLY A 38 13.64 10.18 2.71
N CYS A 39 13.87 8.96 2.20
CA CYS A 39 14.32 8.76 0.81
C CYS A 39 13.25 8.97 -0.27
N GLY A 40 11.98 9.24 0.12
CA GLY A 40 10.90 9.56 -0.81
C GLY A 40 9.84 8.48 -1.03
N LYS A 41 9.87 7.34 -0.30
CA LYS A 41 8.92 6.22 -0.48
C LYS A 41 7.45 6.66 -0.38
N SER A 42 7.05 7.23 0.76
CA SER A 42 5.67 7.69 0.96
C SER A 42 5.29 8.86 0.05
N THR A 43 6.27 9.70 -0.34
CA THR A 43 6.06 10.76 -1.34
C THR A 43 5.72 10.17 -2.71
N LEU A 44 6.41 9.10 -3.11
CA LEU A 44 6.13 8.40 -4.35
C LEU A 44 4.73 7.77 -4.32
N LEU A 45 4.40 7.08 -3.24
CA LEU A 45 3.07 6.49 -3.06
C LEU A 45 1.97 7.56 -3.13
N LYS A 46 2.16 8.69 -2.44
CA LYS A 46 1.25 9.84 -2.48
C LYS A 46 1.19 10.51 -3.86
N SER A 47 2.28 10.50 -4.61
CA SER A 47 2.29 11.02 -5.99
C SER A 47 1.46 10.11 -6.91
N ILE A 48 1.63 8.80 -6.83
CA ILE A 48 0.82 7.83 -7.57
C ILE A 48 -0.66 7.95 -7.17
N ALA A 49 -0.94 8.10 -5.88
CA ALA A 49 -2.31 8.27 -5.38
C ALA A 49 -2.97 9.61 -5.78
N GLY A 50 -2.19 10.63 -6.16
CA GLY A 50 -2.71 11.94 -6.56
C GLY A 50 -2.84 12.96 -5.43
N PHE A 51 -2.21 12.71 -4.27
CA PHE A 51 -2.09 13.69 -3.17
C PHE A 51 -0.95 14.69 -3.40
N VAL A 52 0.11 14.26 -4.09
CA VAL A 52 1.28 15.07 -4.45
C VAL A 52 1.47 14.94 -5.96
N PRO A 53 0.93 15.85 -6.77
CA PRO A 53 1.02 15.75 -8.23
C PRO A 53 2.49 15.83 -8.69
N PRO A 54 2.91 15.02 -9.66
CA PRO A 54 4.23 15.12 -10.24
C PRO A 54 4.40 16.47 -10.97
N ARG A 55 5.59 17.06 -10.83
CA ARG A 55 6.01 18.25 -11.61
C ARG A 55 6.47 17.88 -12.99
N ASN A 56 7.20 16.78 -13.08
CA ASN A 56 7.67 16.17 -14.31
C ASN A 56 7.45 14.67 -14.28
N GLY A 57 7.48 14.06 -15.47
CA GLY A 57 7.25 12.64 -15.63
C GLY A 57 5.77 12.27 -15.67
N THR A 58 5.49 10.98 -15.69
CA THR A 58 4.16 10.46 -15.96
C THR A 58 3.83 9.31 -15.00
N VAL A 59 2.60 9.28 -14.51
CA VAL A 59 2.00 8.17 -13.77
C VAL A 59 0.87 7.59 -14.61
N LEU A 60 0.99 6.32 -14.99
CA LEU A 60 -0.03 5.59 -15.73
C LEU A 60 -0.65 4.50 -14.83
N LEU A 61 -1.97 4.43 -14.80
CA LEU A 61 -2.72 3.32 -14.20
C LEU A 61 -3.48 2.61 -15.33
N ASP A 62 -3.22 1.32 -15.51
CA ASP A 62 -3.73 0.49 -16.61
C ASP A 62 -3.59 1.15 -18.00
N GLY A 63 -2.48 1.87 -18.23
CA GLY A 63 -2.18 2.56 -19.48
C GLY A 63 -2.79 3.97 -19.61
N GLN A 64 -3.66 4.38 -18.69
CA GLN A 64 -4.23 5.73 -18.66
C GLN A 64 -3.30 6.69 -17.91
N ASP A 65 -2.97 7.83 -18.51
CA ASP A 65 -2.24 8.90 -17.81
C ASP A 65 -3.15 9.55 -16.76
N VAL A 66 -2.71 9.42 -15.51
CA VAL A 66 -3.40 9.95 -14.33
C VAL A 66 -2.55 10.97 -13.56
N SER A 67 -1.47 11.46 -14.14
CA SER A 67 -0.48 12.32 -13.48
C SER A 67 -1.11 13.56 -12.81
N LYS A 68 -2.07 14.17 -13.49
CA LYS A 68 -2.78 15.38 -12.99
C LYS A 68 -4.12 15.08 -12.34
N MET A 69 -4.52 13.81 -12.28
CA MET A 69 -5.82 13.42 -11.73
C MET A 69 -5.74 13.43 -10.20
N PRO A 70 -6.68 14.09 -9.49
CA PRO A 70 -6.71 14.12 -8.04
C PRO A 70 -7.08 12.73 -7.45
N ALA A 71 -6.72 12.51 -6.18
CA ALA A 71 -6.84 11.22 -5.52
C ALA A 71 -8.27 10.65 -5.55
N HIS A 72 -9.29 11.49 -5.30
CA HIS A 72 -10.69 11.04 -5.30
C HIS A 72 -11.15 10.52 -6.66
N ASP A 73 -10.68 11.10 -7.76
CA ASP A 73 -10.99 10.62 -9.11
C ASP A 73 -10.23 9.33 -9.44
N LYS A 74 -8.98 9.17 -9.00
CA LYS A 74 -8.23 7.92 -9.15
C LYS A 74 -8.92 6.76 -8.42
N ILE A 75 -9.40 7.01 -7.20
CA ILE A 75 -10.16 6.02 -6.42
C ILE A 75 -11.44 5.63 -7.17
N ARG A 76 -12.20 6.62 -7.62
CA ARG A 76 -13.52 6.39 -8.23
C ARG A 76 -13.46 5.79 -9.64
N ARG A 77 -12.51 6.28 -10.48
CA ARG A 77 -12.48 5.98 -11.92
C ARG A 77 -11.43 4.97 -12.34
N CYS A 78 -10.34 4.87 -11.56
CA CYS A 78 -9.22 3.98 -11.87
C CYS A 78 -9.13 2.78 -10.92
N GLY A 79 -10.13 2.58 -10.06
CA GLY A 79 -10.13 1.45 -9.11
C GLY A 79 -8.88 1.42 -8.22
N LEU A 80 -8.45 2.59 -7.72
CA LEU A 80 -7.33 2.72 -6.81
C LEU A 80 -7.80 2.64 -5.36
N GLY A 81 -7.19 1.79 -4.56
CA GLY A 81 -7.29 1.80 -3.10
C GLY A 81 -6.03 2.38 -2.47
N PHE A 82 -6.16 3.08 -1.34
CA PHE A 82 -5.02 3.63 -0.60
C PHE A 82 -5.21 3.43 0.89
N VAL A 83 -4.19 2.86 1.55
CA VAL A 83 -4.12 2.70 3.00
C VAL A 83 -2.93 3.52 3.51
N PRO A 84 -3.17 4.62 4.23
CA PRO A 84 -2.11 5.43 4.81
C PRO A 84 -1.50 4.76 6.04
N GLN A 85 -0.27 5.16 6.40
CA GLN A 85 0.45 4.68 7.57
C GLN A 85 -0.27 4.98 8.88
N THR A 86 -0.80 6.21 9.01
CA THR A 86 -1.50 6.69 10.21
C THR A 86 -2.94 7.06 9.88
N GLU A 87 -3.80 7.13 10.91
CA GLU A 87 -5.22 7.49 10.75
C GLU A 87 -5.95 6.62 9.71
N ASN A 88 -5.50 5.36 9.60
CA ASN A 88 -5.99 4.42 8.60
C ASN A 88 -7.39 3.86 8.90
N VAL A 89 -7.96 4.13 10.09
CA VAL A 89 -9.35 3.83 10.47
C VAL A 89 -9.97 5.00 11.23
N PHE A 90 -11.29 5.12 11.19
CA PHE A 90 -12.04 6.08 12.00
C PHE A 90 -12.28 5.47 13.39
N SER A 91 -11.47 5.84 14.36
CA SER A 91 -11.44 5.25 15.70
C SER A 91 -12.78 5.34 16.46
N ALA A 92 -13.53 6.43 16.26
CA ALA A 92 -14.83 6.66 16.88
C ALA A 92 -15.97 5.81 16.28
N LEU A 93 -15.79 5.34 15.05
CA LEU A 93 -16.75 4.54 14.33
C LEU A 93 -16.58 3.04 14.64
N THR A 94 -17.65 2.28 14.49
CA THR A 94 -17.63 0.81 14.55
C THR A 94 -16.91 0.21 13.35
N VAL A 95 -16.58 -1.09 13.41
CA VAL A 95 -16.06 -1.86 12.27
C VAL A 95 -17.00 -1.74 11.07
N ARG A 96 -18.31 -1.94 11.29
CA ARG A 96 -19.33 -1.80 10.24
C ARG A 96 -19.31 -0.41 9.61
N GLU A 97 -19.33 0.64 10.41
CA GLU A 97 -19.34 2.01 9.91
C GLU A 97 -18.07 2.37 9.14
N ASN A 98 -16.89 1.89 9.60
CA ASN A 98 -15.65 2.03 8.82
C ASN A 98 -15.76 1.39 7.43
N MET A 99 -16.33 0.18 7.34
CA MET A 99 -16.55 -0.49 6.06
C MET A 99 -17.57 0.26 5.19
N LEU A 100 -18.65 0.76 5.78
CA LEU A 100 -19.64 1.60 5.07
C LEU A 100 -19.00 2.85 4.44
N VAL A 101 -18.12 3.54 5.18
CA VAL A 101 -17.37 4.68 4.64
C VAL A 101 -16.53 4.26 3.43
N GLY A 102 -15.87 3.09 3.50
CA GLY A 102 -15.12 2.55 2.35
C GLY A 102 -16.00 2.24 1.15
N GLY A 103 -17.22 1.80 1.39
CA GLY A 103 -18.20 1.42 0.38
C GLY A 103 -19.17 2.52 -0.05
N HIS A 104 -18.95 3.78 0.31
CA HIS A 104 -19.94 4.87 0.12
C HIS A 104 -20.33 5.14 -1.35
N TYR A 105 -19.54 4.68 -2.31
CA TYR A 105 -19.88 4.72 -3.75
C TYR A 105 -20.71 3.52 -4.22
N LEU A 106 -20.87 2.48 -3.39
CA LEU A 106 -21.63 1.29 -3.72
C LEU A 106 -23.10 1.49 -3.36
N GLY A 107 -24.00 0.89 -4.14
CA GLY A 107 -25.40 0.78 -3.74
C GLY A 107 -25.55 -0.07 -2.46
N ASN A 108 -26.59 0.16 -1.68
CA ASN A 108 -26.79 -0.48 -0.37
C ASN A 108 -26.62 -2.01 -0.42
N THR A 109 -27.29 -2.68 -1.38
CA THR A 109 -27.21 -4.14 -1.56
C THR A 109 -25.79 -4.62 -1.86
N GLN A 110 -25.08 -3.93 -2.76
CA GLN A 110 -23.70 -4.24 -3.11
C GLN A 110 -22.75 -4.02 -1.93
N CYS A 111 -22.96 -2.96 -1.17
CA CYS A 111 -22.17 -2.64 0.02
C CYS A 111 -22.31 -3.74 1.08
N GLU A 112 -23.56 -4.18 1.37
CA GLU A 112 -23.79 -5.24 2.34
C GLU A 112 -23.27 -6.61 1.88
N GLN A 113 -23.40 -6.92 0.59
CA GLN A 113 -22.80 -8.13 0.04
C GLN A 113 -21.28 -8.10 0.19
N ARG A 114 -20.65 -6.97 -0.17
CA ARG A 114 -19.19 -6.82 -0.05
C ARG A 114 -18.70 -6.91 1.38
N MET A 115 -19.41 -6.34 2.33
CA MET A 115 -19.09 -6.48 3.76
C MET A 115 -19.14 -7.95 4.20
N ARG A 116 -20.12 -8.73 3.77
CA ARG A 116 -20.20 -10.18 4.06
C ARG A 116 -19.00 -10.92 3.51
N GLU A 117 -18.64 -10.73 2.25
CA GLU A 117 -17.45 -11.34 1.63
C GLU A 117 -16.16 -11.02 2.38
N LEU A 118 -15.99 -9.76 2.81
CA LEU A 118 -14.81 -9.35 3.58
C LEU A 118 -14.82 -9.91 5.02
N CYS A 119 -15.99 -10.11 5.62
CA CYS A 119 -16.11 -10.79 6.92
C CYS A 119 -15.84 -12.30 6.80
N GLU A 120 -16.15 -12.93 5.67
CA GLU A 120 -15.76 -14.32 5.39
C GLU A 120 -14.25 -14.45 5.18
N LEU A 121 -13.65 -13.48 4.46
CA LEU A 121 -12.21 -13.43 4.24
C LEU A 121 -11.45 -13.12 5.54
N TYR A 122 -11.98 -12.23 6.37
CA TYR A 122 -11.42 -11.81 7.64
C TYR A 122 -12.44 -12.00 8.78
N PRO A 123 -12.57 -13.23 9.34
CA PRO A 123 -13.61 -13.55 10.32
C PRO A 123 -13.62 -12.68 11.58
N MET A 124 -12.47 -12.06 11.93
CA MET A 124 -12.40 -11.12 13.04
C MET A 124 -13.29 -9.88 12.84
N LEU A 125 -13.45 -9.41 11.58
CA LEU A 125 -14.33 -8.28 11.28
C LEU A 125 -15.78 -8.61 11.63
N GLY A 126 -16.25 -9.80 11.26
CA GLY A 126 -17.59 -10.28 11.59
C GLY A 126 -17.81 -10.40 13.10
N ARG A 127 -16.85 -11.00 13.83
CA ARG A 127 -16.93 -11.14 15.29
C ARG A 127 -16.96 -9.79 16.02
N LYS A 128 -16.33 -8.75 15.48
CA LYS A 128 -16.23 -7.41 16.07
C LYS A 128 -17.04 -6.34 15.33
N PHE A 129 -18.01 -6.75 14.53
CA PHE A 129 -18.74 -5.89 13.60
C PHE A 129 -19.34 -4.64 14.23
N GLY A 130 -19.90 -4.77 15.44
CA GLY A 130 -20.45 -3.67 16.24
C GLY A 130 -19.45 -2.99 17.18
N ALA A 131 -18.20 -3.48 17.29
CA ALA A 131 -17.20 -2.90 18.16
C ALA A 131 -16.63 -1.61 17.56
N ARG A 132 -16.31 -0.62 18.41
CA ARG A 132 -15.61 0.60 17.95
C ARG A 132 -14.18 0.27 17.52
N ALA A 133 -13.70 0.88 16.44
CA ALA A 133 -12.34 0.67 15.95
C ALA A 133 -11.25 1.05 16.96
N ALA A 134 -11.55 1.99 17.89
CA ALA A 134 -10.67 2.32 19.00
C ALA A 134 -10.36 1.12 19.94
N SER A 135 -11.28 0.16 20.07
CA SER A 135 -11.10 -1.04 20.92
C SER A 135 -10.34 -2.18 20.27
N LEU A 136 -10.00 -2.06 19.00
CA LEU A 136 -9.26 -3.07 18.26
C LEU A 136 -7.75 -3.04 18.59
N SER A 137 -7.10 -4.19 18.52
CA SER A 137 -5.62 -4.26 18.55
C SER A 137 -5.01 -3.59 17.32
N GLY A 138 -3.70 -3.34 17.31
CA GLY A 138 -3.00 -2.75 16.16
C GLY A 138 -3.20 -3.56 14.87
N GLY A 139 -3.00 -4.88 14.94
CA GLY A 139 -3.20 -5.77 13.78
C GLY A 139 -4.66 -5.80 13.32
N GLU A 140 -5.62 -5.86 14.24
CA GLU A 140 -7.05 -5.82 13.90
C GLU A 140 -7.44 -4.49 13.23
N ARG A 141 -6.89 -3.36 13.69
CA ARG A 141 -7.08 -2.07 13.02
C ARG A 141 -6.51 -2.08 11.61
N GLN A 142 -5.35 -2.71 11.42
CA GLN A 142 -4.75 -2.81 10.10
C GLN A 142 -5.58 -3.68 9.14
N ILE A 143 -6.11 -4.81 9.60
CA ILE A 143 -7.05 -5.63 8.81
C ILE A 143 -8.33 -4.83 8.47
N LEU A 144 -8.86 -4.04 9.40
CA LEU A 144 -10.00 -3.16 9.12
C LEU A 144 -9.65 -2.09 8.09
N ALA A 145 -8.46 -1.51 8.14
CA ALA A 145 -8.00 -0.53 7.15
C ALA A 145 -7.89 -1.14 5.75
N LEU A 146 -7.34 -2.35 5.64
CA LEU A 146 -7.30 -3.12 4.39
C LEU A 146 -8.71 -3.41 3.89
N ALA A 147 -9.59 -3.93 4.75
CA ALA A 147 -10.97 -4.23 4.38
C ALA A 147 -11.72 -2.97 3.90
N ARG A 148 -11.55 -1.82 4.56
CA ARG A 148 -12.11 -0.55 4.14
C ARG A 148 -11.65 -0.14 2.75
N ALA A 149 -10.36 -0.28 2.46
CA ALA A 149 -9.80 0.03 1.15
C ALA A 149 -10.25 -0.95 0.05
N LEU A 150 -10.60 -2.18 0.43
CA LEU A 150 -11.10 -3.22 -0.47
C LEU A 150 -12.61 -3.13 -0.76
N MET A 151 -13.36 -2.34 0.00
CA MET A 151 -14.82 -2.20 -0.20
C MET A 151 -15.19 -1.89 -1.65
N PRO A 152 -14.56 -0.91 -2.34
CA PRO A 152 -14.90 -0.56 -3.72
C PRO A 152 -14.36 -1.54 -4.78
N ARG A 153 -13.80 -2.70 -4.38
CA ARG A 153 -13.15 -3.68 -5.27
C ARG A 153 -12.05 -3.05 -6.15
N PRO A 154 -11.00 -2.49 -5.55
CA PRO A 154 -9.94 -1.83 -6.32
C PRO A 154 -9.16 -2.86 -7.15
N HIS A 155 -8.62 -2.40 -8.31
CA HIS A 155 -7.67 -3.17 -9.11
C HIS A 155 -6.23 -2.94 -8.69
N ILE A 156 -5.99 -1.83 -8.02
CA ILE A 156 -4.68 -1.37 -7.54
C ILE A 156 -4.82 -0.97 -6.08
N LEU A 157 -3.92 -1.45 -5.23
CA LEU A 157 -3.87 -1.12 -3.81
C LEU A 157 -2.49 -0.55 -3.46
N LEU A 158 -2.49 0.65 -2.91
CA LEU A 158 -1.29 1.31 -2.40
C LEU A 158 -1.29 1.23 -0.88
N LEU A 159 -0.19 0.75 -0.29
CA LEU A 159 -0.04 0.54 1.15
C LEU A 159 1.18 1.30 1.67
N ASP A 160 0.97 2.22 2.59
CA ASP A 160 2.05 3.02 3.20
C ASP A 160 2.36 2.47 4.60
N GLU A 161 3.45 1.70 4.71
CA GLU A 161 3.96 1.06 5.92
C GLU A 161 2.89 0.27 6.72
N PRO A 162 2.21 -0.71 6.09
CA PRO A 162 1.11 -1.42 6.72
C PRO A 162 1.51 -2.23 7.96
N SER A 163 2.79 -2.49 8.19
CA SER A 163 3.29 -3.22 9.35
C SER A 163 3.83 -2.34 10.48
N ALA A 164 3.81 -0.99 10.32
CA ALA A 164 4.42 -0.08 11.27
C ALA A 164 3.82 -0.20 12.68
N GLY A 165 4.69 -0.34 13.69
CA GLY A 165 4.28 -0.40 15.10
C GLY A 165 3.57 -1.69 15.53
N LEU A 166 3.56 -2.73 14.71
CA LEU A 166 2.96 -4.02 15.03
C LEU A 166 3.96 -4.94 15.76
N SER A 167 3.42 -5.81 16.64
CA SER A 167 4.21 -6.90 17.19
C SER A 167 4.57 -7.93 16.11
N PRO A 168 5.63 -8.76 16.28
CA PRO A 168 6.06 -9.73 15.27
C PRO A 168 4.94 -10.66 14.78
N LYS A 169 4.08 -11.12 15.69
CA LYS A 169 2.94 -11.97 15.34
C LYS A 169 1.92 -11.24 14.46
N MET A 170 1.53 -10.02 14.86
CA MET A 170 0.56 -9.22 14.10
C MET A 170 1.11 -8.81 12.74
N LEU A 171 2.42 -8.56 12.66
CA LEU A 171 3.10 -8.26 11.40
C LEU A 171 2.95 -9.42 10.41
N GLN A 172 3.19 -10.66 10.84
CA GLN A 172 2.98 -11.84 10.00
C GLN A 172 1.52 -11.95 9.52
N GLU A 173 0.56 -11.79 10.43
CA GLU A 173 -0.88 -11.84 10.10
C GLU A 173 -1.26 -10.79 9.04
N VAL A 174 -0.69 -9.58 9.11
CA VAL A 174 -0.94 -8.50 8.11
C VAL A 174 -0.30 -8.84 6.76
N PHE A 175 0.94 -9.33 6.73
CA PHE A 175 1.57 -9.73 5.47
C PHE A 175 0.87 -10.93 4.82
N GLU A 176 0.41 -11.90 5.60
CA GLU A 176 -0.41 -13.00 5.09
C GLU A 176 -1.72 -12.49 4.49
N ALA A 177 -2.39 -11.54 5.17
CA ALA A 177 -3.60 -10.93 4.65
C ALA A 177 -3.36 -10.19 3.32
N ILE A 178 -2.24 -9.45 3.19
CA ILE A 178 -1.86 -8.76 1.94
C ILE A 178 -1.61 -9.77 0.80
N ALA A 179 -0.90 -10.86 1.08
CA ALA A 179 -0.66 -11.93 0.10
C ALA A 179 -1.98 -12.61 -0.32
N GLU A 180 -2.91 -12.78 0.62
CA GLU A 180 -4.23 -13.36 0.35
C GLU A 180 -5.12 -12.45 -0.50
N ILE A 181 -5.09 -11.13 -0.27
CA ILE A 181 -5.76 -10.12 -1.11
C ILE A 181 -5.31 -10.29 -2.57
N ARG A 182 -4.01 -10.30 -2.81
CA ARG A 182 -3.47 -10.48 -4.16
C ARG A 182 -3.95 -11.78 -4.80
N ARG A 183 -3.90 -12.88 -4.04
CA ARG A 183 -4.26 -14.22 -4.55
C ARG A 183 -5.75 -14.34 -4.87
N LYS A 184 -6.64 -13.80 -4.01
CA LYS A 184 -8.10 -13.96 -4.15
C LYS A 184 -8.73 -12.93 -5.08
N GLU A 185 -8.23 -11.70 -5.06
CA GLU A 185 -8.85 -10.58 -5.78
C GLU A 185 -8.05 -10.12 -6.99
N ALA A 186 -6.89 -10.74 -7.26
CA ALA A 186 -5.98 -10.39 -8.37
C ALA A 186 -5.59 -8.89 -8.38
N VAL A 187 -5.50 -8.27 -7.21
CA VAL A 187 -5.16 -6.85 -7.04
C VAL A 187 -3.67 -6.66 -7.25
N THR A 188 -3.29 -5.61 -7.99
CA THR A 188 -1.91 -5.14 -8.07
C THR A 188 -1.58 -4.35 -6.82
N ILE A 189 -0.54 -4.72 -6.09
CA ILE A 189 -0.19 -4.09 -4.83
C ILE A 189 1.17 -3.40 -4.95
N LEU A 190 1.22 -2.12 -4.61
CA LEU A 190 2.46 -1.39 -4.39
C LEU A 190 2.51 -0.96 -2.94
N MET A 191 3.48 -1.47 -2.18
CA MET A 191 3.61 -1.13 -0.77
C MET A 191 4.97 -0.51 -0.46
N VAL A 192 4.96 0.41 0.49
CA VAL A 192 6.14 0.94 1.15
C VAL A 192 6.33 0.19 2.45
N GLU A 193 7.54 -0.23 2.76
CA GLU A 193 7.84 -0.95 4.01
C GLU A 193 9.22 -0.61 4.57
N GLN A 194 9.34 -0.82 5.90
CA GLN A 194 10.60 -0.78 6.63
C GLN A 194 11.05 -2.20 7.01
N ASN A 195 10.11 -3.13 7.24
CA ASN A 195 10.37 -4.53 7.53
C ASN A 195 10.73 -5.29 6.24
N ALA A 196 11.93 -5.00 5.72
CA ALA A 196 12.35 -5.40 4.37
C ALA A 196 12.25 -6.91 4.14
N MET A 197 12.71 -7.73 5.07
CA MET A 197 12.74 -9.19 4.87
C MET A 197 11.34 -9.80 4.79
N GLU A 198 10.41 -9.35 5.64
CA GLU A 198 9.04 -9.86 5.61
C GLU A 198 8.30 -9.36 4.35
N ALA A 199 8.52 -8.09 3.97
CA ALA A 199 7.95 -7.55 2.75
C ALA A 199 8.45 -8.29 1.49
N LEU A 200 9.76 -8.56 1.40
CA LEU A 200 10.35 -9.29 0.29
C LEU A 200 9.83 -10.74 0.17
N ARG A 201 9.46 -11.38 1.28
CA ARG A 201 8.92 -12.77 1.27
C ARG A 201 7.60 -12.89 0.50
N ILE A 202 6.76 -11.84 0.56
CA ILE A 202 5.45 -11.84 -0.11
C ILE A 202 5.47 -11.12 -1.45
N SER A 203 6.57 -10.44 -1.78
CA SER A 203 6.69 -9.63 -3.00
C SER A 203 7.23 -10.43 -4.17
N ASP A 204 6.77 -10.07 -5.37
CA ASP A 204 7.33 -10.56 -6.63
C ASP A 204 8.59 -9.76 -7.00
N ARG A 205 8.57 -8.43 -6.76
CA ARG A 205 9.66 -7.51 -7.08
C ARG A 205 9.80 -6.44 -5.99
N ALA A 206 11.00 -5.82 -5.95
CA ALA A 206 11.19 -4.65 -5.12
C ALA A 206 12.07 -3.59 -5.80
N TYR A 207 11.92 -2.36 -5.32
CA TYR A 207 12.74 -1.20 -5.65
C TYR A 207 13.31 -0.63 -4.36
N ILE A 208 14.60 -0.38 -4.35
CA ILE A 208 15.28 0.27 -3.22
C ILE A 208 15.54 1.72 -3.60
N LEU A 209 14.93 2.62 -2.84
CA LEU A 209 15.07 4.05 -3.03
C LEU A 209 16.18 4.60 -2.15
N SER A 210 16.95 5.52 -2.70
CA SER A 210 17.95 6.31 -2.00
C SER A 210 17.94 7.75 -2.52
N MET A 211 17.86 8.72 -1.62
CA MET A 211 17.93 10.16 -1.93
C MET A 211 17.04 10.62 -3.10
N GLY A 212 15.83 10.04 -3.21
CA GLY A 212 14.85 10.40 -4.24
C GLY A 212 15.03 9.71 -5.59
N THR A 213 15.91 8.71 -5.70
CA THR A 213 16.16 7.91 -6.91
C THR A 213 16.01 6.43 -6.63
N VAL A 214 15.87 5.60 -7.67
CA VAL A 214 15.95 4.15 -7.58
C VAL A 214 17.43 3.75 -7.59
N ALA A 215 17.92 3.22 -6.47
CA ALA A 215 19.29 2.74 -6.34
C ALA A 215 19.46 1.30 -6.84
N LEU A 216 18.47 0.43 -6.55
CA LEU A 216 18.49 -0.97 -6.94
C LEU A 216 17.05 -1.45 -7.22
N SER A 217 16.88 -2.38 -8.13
CA SER A 217 15.60 -3.03 -8.39
C SER A 217 15.78 -4.44 -8.93
N GLY A 218 14.83 -5.31 -8.66
CA GLY A 218 14.88 -6.69 -9.14
C GLY A 218 13.78 -7.57 -8.57
N ALA A 219 13.85 -8.86 -8.87
CA ALA A 219 13.00 -9.87 -8.24
C ALA A 219 13.24 -9.88 -6.74
N ALA A 220 12.16 -9.89 -5.94
CA ALA A 220 12.24 -9.84 -4.48
C ALA A 220 13.10 -10.97 -3.92
N ARG A 221 12.98 -12.17 -4.48
CA ARG A 221 13.78 -13.34 -4.09
C ARG A 221 15.29 -13.11 -4.30
N SER A 222 15.69 -12.44 -5.37
CA SER A 222 17.11 -12.13 -5.63
C SER A 222 17.62 -11.07 -4.65
N LEU A 223 16.83 -10.01 -4.41
CA LEU A 223 17.18 -8.94 -3.49
C LEU A 223 17.27 -9.40 -2.03
N MET A 224 16.51 -10.40 -1.62
CA MET A 224 16.59 -11.01 -0.30
C MET A 224 17.96 -11.63 0.01
N HIS A 225 18.67 -12.07 -1.03
CA HIS A 225 20.01 -12.67 -0.93
C HIS A 225 21.13 -11.68 -1.30
N ASP A 226 20.80 -10.47 -1.74
CA ASP A 226 21.78 -9.46 -2.12
C ASP A 226 22.55 -8.95 -0.88
N PRO A 227 23.89 -8.99 -0.90
CA PRO A 227 24.71 -8.56 0.23
C PRO A 227 24.51 -7.09 0.61
N GLN A 228 24.30 -6.20 -0.36
CA GLN A 228 24.07 -4.77 -0.10
C GLN A 228 22.72 -4.55 0.59
N VAL A 229 21.69 -5.26 0.16
CA VAL A 229 20.36 -5.21 0.79
C VAL A 229 20.43 -5.74 2.22
N ARG A 230 21.14 -6.85 2.42
CA ARG A 230 21.31 -7.43 3.76
C ARG A 230 22.10 -6.50 4.70
N GLU A 231 23.16 -5.88 4.24
CA GLU A 231 23.93 -4.92 5.03
C GLU A 231 23.09 -3.70 5.44
N LEU A 232 22.27 -3.17 4.52
CA LEU A 232 21.39 -2.03 4.76
C LEU A 232 20.28 -2.30 5.80
N TYR A 233 19.74 -3.52 5.83
CA TYR A 233 18.56 -3.83 6.63
C TYR A 233 18.79 -4.81 7.79
N LEU A 234 19.85 -5.62 7.76
CA LEU A 234 20.17 -6.59 8.80
C LEU A 234 21.45 -6.20 9.59
N GLY A 235 22.16 -5.15 9.16
CA GLY A 235 23.47 -4.80 9.69
C GLY A 235 24.59 -5.72 9.16
N ARG A 236 25.83 -5.32 9.36
CA ARG A 236 26.99 -6.18 9.04
C ARG A 236 26.92 -7.42 9.91
N PRO A 237 27.13 -8.62 9.35
CA PRO A 237 27.40 -9.77 10.21
C PRO A 237 28.60 -9.45 11.09
N SER A 238 28.44 -9.63 12.40
CA SER A 238 29.59 -9.53 13.31
C SER A 238 30.68 -10.51 12.84
N PRO A 239 31.96 -10.10 12.82
CA PRO A 239 33.07 -10.97 12.39
C PRO A 239 33.20 -12.20 13.25
#